data_a78549774ec4adb1070f61ba626f7b7e
#
_entry.id   a78549774ec4adb1070f61ba626f7b7e
#
_cell.length_a   1.000
_cell.length_b   1.000
_cell.length_c   1.000
_cell.angle_alpha   90.00
_cell.angle_beta   90.00
_cell.angle_gamma   90.00
#
_symmetry.space_group_name_H-M   'P 1'
#
loop_
_entity.id
_entity.type
_entity.pdbx_description
1 polymer ?
#
loop_
_entity_poly.entity_id
_entity_poly.type
_entity_poly.pdbx_seq_one_letter_code
_entity_poly.pdbx_strand_id
1 'polypeptide(L)'
;MPTWTAETLPEPFRKMHNTKVGTWAHLTILEGALTFYELDENGNVLAQHLFTKESEIPFVEPQAWHRVSPASDDLKCYLTFYCTPEDYFAKKYDLTRTHSEVIEATPIFPKGKVLDLGSGEGRNSLYLAKKGFDVTSLDINSMSLAKLAQIAEAEGLDINIQPYNIESADIPGGLYDVIISTVVLMFVDPYTIPDVIENMQSHTAPGGFNLIVAAMSTEDAPCPVNFPKTFASGELKDYYAGWTLHKYNEDFGQLHKTDENGNRIKMRFVTMLAQK
;
A
#
# COMPACT_ATOMS: atom_id res chain seq x y z
N MET A 1 -9.87 -8.09 20.59
CA MET A 1 -10.04 -9.31 19.78
C MET A 1 -11.00 -10.24 20.49
N PRO A 2 -11.79 -11.06 19.77
CA PRO A 2 -12.67 -12.03 20.43
C PRO A 2 -11.81 -13.10 21.12
N THR A 3 -12.19 -13.44 22.34
CA THR A 3 -11.66 -14.60 23.05
C THR A 3 -12.56 -15.78 22.77
N TRP A 4 -11.99 -16.92 22.42
CA TRP A 4 -12.73 -18.18 22.17
C TRP A 4 -12.51 -19.18 23.27
N THR A 5 -13.54 -19.99 23.51
CA THR A 5 -13.51 -21.14 24.38
C THR A 5 -13.49 -22.44 23.56
N ALA A 6 -13.42 -23.59 24.23
CA ALA A 6 -13.54 -24.89 23.57
C ALA A 6 -14.83 -25.02 22.73
N GLU A 7 -15.93 -24.38 23.16
CA GLU A 7 -17.22 -24.42 22.46
C GLU A 7 -17.29 -23.37 21.32
N THR A 8 -16.73 -22.18 21.55
CA THR A 8 -16.87 -21.03 20.65
C THR A 8 -15.72 -20.89 19.65
N LEU A 9 -14.72 -21.78 19.68
CA LEU A 9 -13.63 -21.81 18.69
C LEU A 9 -14.22 -22.01 17.29
N PRO A 10 -14.01 -21.10 16.35
CA PRO A 10 -14.66 -21.12 15.05
C PRO A 10 -14.37 -22.41 14.28
N GLU A 11 -15.40 -22.98 13.66
CA GLU A 11 -15.32 -24.21 12.86
C GLU A 11 -14.25 -24.16 11.75
N PRO A 12 -14.06 -23.05 11.02
CA PRO A 12 -12.98 -22.96 10.02
C PRO A 12 -11.59 -23.23 10.58
N PHE A 13 -11.31 -22.86 11.84
CA PHE A 13 -10.00 -23.10 12.47
C PHE A 13 -9.78 -24.56 12.85
N ARG A 14 -10.87 -25.32 13.05
CA ARG A 14 -10.81 -26.75 13.32
C ARG A 14 -10.54 -27.60 12.06
N LYS A 15 -10.74 -27.01 10.88
CA LYS A 15 -10.44 -27.61 9.58
C LYS A 15 -9.11 -27.10 9.05
N MET A 16 -8.60 -27.77 8.03
CA MET A 16 -7.41 -27.34 7.32
C MET A 16 -7.60 -25.92 6.77
N HIS A 17 -6.71 -25.03 7.14
CA HIS A 17 -6.69 -23.64 6.66
C HIS A 17 -5.26 -23.09 6.70
N ASN A 18 -5.06 -21.92 6.12
CA ASN A 18 -3.81 -21.17 6.17
C ASN A 18 -4.07 -19.66 6.31
N THR A 19 -3.04 -18.90 6.56
CA THR A 19 -3.09 -17.44 6.52
C THR A 19 -2.85 -16.92 5.11
N LYS A 20 -3.33 -15.69 4.84
CA LYS A 20 -3.06 -15.02 3.55
C LYS A 20 -1.57 -14.75 3.39
N VAL A 21 -1.13 -14.61 2.13
CA VAL A 21 0.24 -14.16 1.79
C VAL A 21 0.62 -12.93 2.62
N GLY A 22 1.82 -12.93 3.21
CA GLY A 22 2.33 -11.83 4.04
C GLY A 22 1.50 -11.56 5.30
N THR A 23 0.79 -12.58 5.83
CA THR A 23 0.05 -12.48 7.09
C THR A 23 0.50 -13.58 8.03
N TRP A 24 1.12 -13.18 9.12
CA TRP A 24 1.49 -14.05 10.24
C TRP A 24 0.34 -14.11 11.25
N ALA A 25 0.20 -15.25 11.91
CA ALA A 25 -0.74 -15.37 13.01
C ALA A 25 0.02 -15.74 14.30
N HIS A 26 -0.44 -15.24 15.44
CA HIS A 26 0.08 -15.61 16.74
C HIS A 26 -1.07 -15.99 17.66
N LEU A 27 -1.07 -17.24 18.10
CA LEU A 27 -2.03 -17.78 19.04
C LEU A 27 -1.59 -17.44 20.48
N THR A 28 -2.52 -16.98 21.31
CA THR A 28 -2.30 -16.78 22.73
C THR A 28 -3.31 -17.62 23.52
N ILE A 29 -2.82 -18.46 24.41
CA ILE A 29 -3.65 -19.25 25.31
C ILE A 29 -3.68 -18.57 26.67
N LEU A 30 -4.88 -18.30 27.15
CA LEU A 30 -5.13 -17.69 28.48
C LEU A 30 -5.38 -18.73 29.57
N GLU A 31 -6.12 -19.78 29.22
CA GLU A 31 -6.48 -20.91 30.12
C GLU A 31 -6.57 -22.20 29.32
N GLY A 32 -6.35 -23.33 29.94
CA GLY A 32 -6.49 -24.65 29.34
C GLY A 32 -5.42 -25.00 28.33
N ALA A 33 -5.78 -25.83 27.36
CA ALA A 33 -4.87 -26.37 26.35
C ALA A 33 -5.53 -26.50 24.99
N LEU A 34 -4.69 -26.37 23.94
CA LEU A 34 -5.07 -26.47 22.53
C LEU A 34 -4.04 -27.33 21.78
N THR A 35 -4.51 -28.24 20.94
CA THR A 35 -3.66 -28.98 20.02
C THR A 35 -3.57 -28.26 18.69
N PHE A 36 -2.36 -27.99 18.23
CA PHE A 36 -2.03 -27.42 16.94
C PHE A 36 -1.43 -28.50 16.05
N TYR A 37 -1.95 -28.62 14.82
CA TYR A 37 -1.49 -29.56 13.81
C TYR A 37 -0.89 -28.81 12.65
N GLU A 38 0.38 -29.04 12.36
CA GLU A 38 1.01 -28.63 11.10
C GLU A 38 0.61 -29.62 9.99
N LEU A 39 0.24 -29.09 8.84
CA LEU A 39 -0.26 -29.89 7.73
C LEU A 39 0.54 -29.61 6.45
N ASP A 40 0.61 -30.60 5.57
CA ASP A 40 1.00 -30.37 4.19
C ASP A 40 -0.19 -29.82 3.36
N GLU A 41 0.03 -29.52 2.09
CA GLU A 41 -1.00 -29.03 1.15
C GLU A 41 -2.13 -30.02 0.86
N ASN A 42 -1.93 -31.30 1.18
CA ASN A 42 -2.91 -32.38 1.02
C ASN A 42 -3.69 -32.67 2.32
N GLY A 43 -3.35 -31.96 3.43
CA GLY A 43 -3.98 -32.11 4.73
C GLY A 43 -3.40 -33.24 5.61
N ASN A 44 -2.28 -33.84 5.20
CA ASN A 44 -1.59 -34.83 6.04
C ASN A 44 -0.90 -34.11 7.20
N VAL A 45 -0.95 -34.72 8.39
CA VAL A 45 -0.32 -34.18 9.61
C VAL A 45 1.18 -34.38 9.53
N LEU A 46 1.93 -33.28 9.55
CA LEU A 46 3.41 -33.27 9.60
C LEU A 46 3.92 -33.27 11.04
N ALA A 47 3.28 -32.48 11.90
CA ALA A 47 3.60 -32.38 13.32
C ALA A 47 2.35 -32.05 14.15
N GLN A 48 2.43 -32.35 15.46
CA GLN A 48 1.40 -32.04 16.43
C GLN A 48 2.05 -31.43 17.66
N HIS A 49 1.49 -30.31 18.14
CA HIS A 49 1.96 -29.59 19.29
C HIS A 49 0.81 -29.38 20.28
N LEU A 50 1.07 -29.61 21.56
CA LEU A 50 0.15 -29.26 22.64
C LEU A 50 0.61 -27.94 23.23
N PHE A 51 -0.23 -26.90 23.10
CA PHE A 51 0.03 -25.59 23.65
C PHE A 51 -0.83 -25.31 24.88
N THR A 52 -0.21 -24.73 25.89
CA THR A 52 -0.84 -24.26 27.13
C THR A 52 -0.47 -22.79 27.34
N LYS A 53 -0.92 -22.20 28.44
CA LYS A 53 -0.56 -20.83 28.81
C LYS A 53 0.95 -20.63 29.01
N GLU A 54 1.67 -21.66 29.41
CA GLU A 54 3.11 -21.64 29.68
C GLU A 54 3.96 -21.92 28.42
N SER A 55 3.32 -22.25 27.30
CA SER A 55 4.02 -22.58 26.06
C SER A 55 4.54 -21.31 25.34
N GLU A 56 5.77 -21.38 24.88
CA GLU A 56 6.27 -20.43 23.87
C GLU A 56 5.71 -20.83 22.51
N ILE A 57 4.65 -20.14 22.07
CA ILE A 57 3.97 -20.45 20.82
C ILE A 57 4.62 -19.64 19.69
N PRO A 58 5.17 -20.28 18.65
CA PRO A 58 5.77 -19.59 17.52
C PRO A 58 4.69 -18.88 16.69
N PHE A 59 5.12 -17.92 15.86
CA PHE A 59 4.27 -17.38 14.81
C PHE A 59 3.96 -18.45 13.77
N VAL A 60 2.71 -18.47 13.34
CA VAL A 60 2.29 -19.24 12.16
C VAL A 60 2.69 -18.43 10.93
N GLU A 61 3.55 -19.00 10.10
CA GLU A 61 4.04 -18.37 8.87
C GLU A 61 2.93 -18.19 7.85
N PRO A 62 3.05 -17.16 6.95
CA PRO A 62 2.12 -16.98 5.85
C PRO A 62 1.97 -18.24 5.01
N GLN A 63 0.72 -18.58 4.69
CA GLN A 63 0.36 -19.75 3.85
C GLN A 63 0.71 -21.12 4.47
N ALA A 64 1.22 -21.21 5.69
CA ALA A 64 1.44 -22.49 6.37
C ALA A 64 0.11 -23.17 6.67
N TRP A 65 -0.09 -24.37 6.14
CA TRP A 65 -1.31 -25.15 6.36
C TRP A 65 -1.35 -25.71 7.78
N HIS A 66 -2.47 -25.51 8.43
CA HIS A 66 -2.66 -25.99 9.81
C HIS A 66 -4.14 -26.15 10.18
N ARG A 67 -4.38 -26.76 11.32
CA ARG A 67 -5.66 -26.79 12.01
C ARG A 67 -5.43 -26.85 13.51
N VAL A 68 -6.46 -26.48 14.27
CA VAL A 68 -6.40 -26.54 15.74
C VAL A 68 -7.61 -27.29 16.31
N SER A 69 -7.45 -27.86 17.50
CA SER A 69 -8.56 -28.44 18.26
C SER A 69 -8.40 -28.14 19.76
N PRO A 70 -9.50 -27.90 20.50
CA PRO A 70 -9.44 -27.87 21.96
C PRO A 70 -8.84 -29.15 22.48
N ALA A 71 -7.95 -29.04 23.46
CA ALA A 71 -7.38 -30.17 24.18
C ALA A 71 -7.88 -30.23 25.63
N SER A 72 -8.59 -29.19 26.10
CA SER A 72 -9.26 -29.15 27.40
C SER A 72 -10.56 -28.35 27.31
N ASP A 73 -11.51 -28.61 28.21
CA ASP A 73 -12.82 -27.95 28.25
C ASP A 73 -12.73 -26.51 28.74
N ASP A 74 -11.72 -26.16 29.51
CA ASP A 74 -11.44 -24.85 30.07
C ASP A 74 -10.63 -23.94 29.10
N LEU A 75 -10.43 -24.36 27.86
CA LEU A 75 -9.69 -23.57 26.88
C LEU A 75 -10.24 -22.15 26.75
N LYS A 76 -9.34 -21.17 26.90
CA LYS A 76 -9.55 -19.77 26.48
C LYS A 76 -8.35 -19.29 25.69
N CYS A 77 -8.59 -18.83 24.48
CA CYS A 77 -7.54 -18.35 23.58
C CYS A 77 -8.02 -17.21 22.69
N TYR A 78 -7.07 -16.48 22.10
CA TYR A 78 -7.33 -15.53 21.04
C TYR A 78 -6.20 -15.56 19.99
N LEU A 79 -6.46 -14.98 18.82
CA LEU A 79 -5.53 -14.96 17.70
C LEU A 79 -5.26 -13.52 17.30
N THR A 80 -3.98 -13.19 17.13
CA THR A 80 -3.51 -11.91 16.61
C THR A 80 -2.89 -12.10 15.23
N PHE A 81 -3.29 -11.27 14.27
CA PHE A 81 -2.68 -11.27 12.96
C PHE A 81 -1.68 -10.13 12.82
N TYR A 82 -0.59 -10.40 12.13
CA TYR A 82 0.50 -9.48 11.88
C TYR A 82 0.78 -9.42 10.37
N CYS A 83 1.27 -8.27 9.93
CA CYS A 83 1.75 -8.06 8.57
C CYS A 83 2.89 -7.03 8.59
N THR A 84 3.56 -6.85 7.46
CA THR A 84 4.52 -5.76 7.34
C THR A 84 3.82 -4.40 7.38
N PRO A 85 4.50 -3.33 7.81
CA PRO A 85 3.91 -1.98 7.84
C PRO A 85 3.36 -1.52 6.48
N GLU A 86 4.01 -1.94 5.38
CA GLU A 86 3.64 -1.60 4.01
C GLU A 86 2.31 -2.23 3.57
N ASP A 87 1.96 -3.37 4.16
CA ASP A 87 0.74 -4.12 3.86
C ASP A 87 -0.42 -3.79 4.80
N TYR A 88 -0.15 -3.07 5.90
CA TYR A 88 -1.11 -2.89 7.00
C TYR A 88 -2.46 -2.32 6.55
N PHE A 89 -2.44 -1.19 5.88
CA PHE A 89 -3.67 -0.52 5.45
C PHE A 89 -4.41 -1.32 4.37
N ALA A 90 -3.67 -1.93 3.44
CA ALA A 90 -4.25 -2.79 2.42
C ALA A 90 -4.99 -3.98 3.03
N LYS A 91 -4.38 -4.64 4.02
CA LYS A 91 -4.97 -5.83 4.67
C LYS A 91 -6.11 -5.50 5.62
N LYS A 92 -6.03 -4.38 6.33
CA LYS A 92 -7.03 -4.00 7.34
C LYS A 92 -8.25 -3.32 6.74
N TYR A 93 -8.08 -2.52 5.69
CA TYR A 93 -9.12 -1.65 5.13
C TYR A 93 -9.46 -1.97 3.66
N ASP A 94 -8.94 -3.08 3.13
CA ASP A 94 -9.13 -3.50 1.74
C ASP A 94 -8.75 -2.41 0.72
N LEU A 95 -7.62 -1.75 1.00
CA LEU A 95 -7.02 -0.78 0.09
C LEU A 95 -6.08 -1.47 -0.91
N THR A 96 -5.78 -0.78 -1.98
CA THR A 96 -4.59 -1.11 -2.78
C THR A 96 -3.34 -0.95 -1.91
N ARG A 97 -2.37 -1.84 -2.04
CA ARG A 97 -1.09 -1.77 -1.32
C ARG A 97 -0.38 -0.44 -1.59
N THR A 98 0.32 0.08 -0.59
CA THR A 98 1.24 1.23 -0.77
C THR A 98 2.14 1.01 -1.98
N HIS A 99 2.32 2.04 -2.79
CA HIS A 99 3.09 1.93 -4.04
C HIS A 99 4.55 1.58 -3.72
N SER A 100 5.12 0.59 -4.45
CA SER A 100 6.49 0.09 -4.21
C SER A 100 7.53 1.21 -4.26
N GLU A 101 7.37 2.14 -5.19
CA GLU A 101 8.28 3.28 -5.34
C GLU A 101 8.24 4.24 -4.14
N VAL A 102 7.08 4.41 -3.52
CA VAL A 102 6.94 5.21 -2.29
C VAL A 102 7.64 4.50 -1.13
N ILE A 103 7.44 3.17 -0.99
CA ILE A 103 8.11 2.37 0.04
C ILE A 103 9.64 2.47 -0.10
N GLU A 104 10.15 2.29 -1.32
CA GLU A 104 11.58 2.32 -1.64
C GLU A 104 12.20 3.69 -1.41
N ALA A 105 11.50 4.77 -1.76
CA ALA A 105 12.00 6.14 -1.62
C ALA A 105 11.86 6.70 -0.19
N THR A 106 10.94 6.20 0.63
CA THR A 106 10.69 6.71 2.00
C THR A 106 11.93 6.83 2.87
N PRO A 107 12.92 5.91 2.86
CA PRO A 107 14.12 6.02 3.69
C PRO A 107 15.01 7.24 3.39
N ILE A 108 14.95 7.78 2.18
CA ILE A 108 15.78 8.94 1.77
C ILE A 108 14.99 10.26 1.78
N PHE A 109 13.68 10.22 2.00
CA PHE A 109 12.89 11.43 2.13
C PHE A 109 13.28 12.23 3.38
N PRO A 110 13.46 13.55 3.27
CA PRO A 110 13.61 14.41 4.45
C PRO A 110 12.34 14.34 5.28
N LYS A 111 12.49 14.31 6.60
CA LYS A 111 11.33 14.38 7.50
C LYS A 111 10.71 15.78 7.42
N GLY A 112 9.44 15.85 7.08
CA GLY A 112 8.72 17.10 6.92
C GLY A 112 7.40 16.94 6.18
N LYS A 113 7.07 17.93 5.36
CA LYS A 113 5.80 18.02 4.64
C LYS A 113 5.80 17.22 3.36
N VAL A 114 4.83 16.33 3.25
CA VAL A 114 4.62 15.52 2.04
C VAL A 114 3.28 15.85 1.43
N LEU A 115 3.27 16.08 0.13
CA LEU A 115 2.07 16.18 -0.68
C LEU A 115 1.86 14.88 -1.47
N ASP A 116 0.72 14.24 -1.28
CA ASP A 116 0.23 13.12 -2.12
C ASP A 116 -0.79 13.68 -3.10
N LEU A 117 -0.34 13.93 -4.33
CA LEU A 117 -1.10 14.57 -5.40
C LEU A 117 -1.81 13.52 -6.24
N GLY A 118 -3.15 13.46 -6.14
CA GLY A 118 -3.98 12.39 -6.65
C GLY A 118 -3.97 11.19 -5.69
N SER A 119 -4.24 11.45 -4.40
CA SER A 119 -4.06 10.48 -3.33
C SER A 119 -5.04 9.29 -3.38
N GLY A 120 -6.19 9.44 -4.09
CA GLY A 120 -7.25 8.44 -4.10
C GLY A 120 -7.72 8.11 -2.69
N GLU A 121 -7.84 6.82 -2.37
CA GLU A 121 -8.22 6.33 -1.04
C GLU A 121 -7.07 6.39 0.00
N GLY A 122 -5.93 7.03 -0.35
CA GLY A 122 -4.86 7.36 0.57
C GLY A 122 -3.86 6.24 0.87
N ARG A 123 -3.67 5.26 -0.02
CA ARG A 123 -2.73 4.14 0.21
C ARG A 123 -1.30 4.60 0.56
N ASN A 124 -0.84 5.69 -0.07
CA ASN A 124 0.48 6.26 0.21
C ASN A 124 0.42 7.25 1.37
N SER A 125 -0.60 8.10 1.42
CA SER A 125 -0.81 9.09 2.47
C SER A 125 -0.85 8.47 3.87
N LEU A 126 -1.65 7.39 4.05
CA LEU A 126 -1.75 6.66 5.31
C LEU A 126 -0.42 6.04 5.74
N TYR A 127 0.30 5.44 4.79
CA TYR A 127 1.62 4.86 5.04
C TYR A 127 2.62 5.92 5.49
N LEU A 128 2.70 7.06 4.78
CA LEU A 128 3.63 8.15 5.09
C LEU A 128 3.27 8.82 6.42
N ALA A 129 1.99 9.06 6.70
CA ALA A 129 1.55 9.58 7.99
C ALA A 129 1.92 8.63 9.15
N LYS A 130 1.74 7.31 8.96
CA LYS A 130 2.17 6.29 9.95
C LYS A 130 3.68 6.26 10.15
N LYS A 131 4.47 6.66 9.14
CA LYS A 131 5.93 6.84 9.24
C LYS A 131 6.33 8.19 9.86
N GLY A 132 5.37 9.04 10.23
CA GLY A 132 5.59 10.31 10.94
C GLY A 132 5.89 11.50 10.03
N PHE A 133 5.44 11.48 8.78
CA PHE A 133 5.44 12.65 7.90
C PHE A 133 4.20 13.52 8.14
N ASP A 134 4.33 14.82 7.89
CA ASP A 134 3.22 15.78 7.84
C ASP A 134 2.60 15.71 6.43
N VAL A 135 1.46 15.03 6.30
CA VAL A 135 0.90 14.65 5.00
C VAL A 135 -0.27 15.53 4.63
N THR A 136 -0.21 16.10 3.43
CA THR A 136 -1.35 16.69 2.72
C THR A 136 -1.77 15.76 1.58
N SER A 137 -3.04 15.40 1.53
CA SER A 137 -3.64 14.52 0.53
C SER A 137 -4.61 15.30 -0.34
N LEU A 138 -4.37 15.33 -1.64
CA LEU A 138 -5.19 16.05 -2.62
C LEU A 138 -5.76 15.06 -3.64
N ASP A 139 -7.08 15.10 -3.85
CA ASP A 139 -7.75 14.32 -4.90
C ASP A 139 -9.06 15.00 -5.33
N ILE A 140 -9.50 14.76 -6.55
CA ILE A 140 -10.79 15.28 -7.04
C ILE A 140 -11.98 14.42 -6.56
N ASN A 141 -11.74 13.15 -6.21
CA ASN A 141 -12.78 12.21 -5.85
C ASN A 141 -13.15 12.33 -4.36
N SER A 142 -14.25 13.00 -4.08
CA SER A 142 -14.73 13.21 -2.71
C SER A 142 -15.05 11.91 -1.94
N MET A 143 -15.48 10.84 -2.62
CA MET A 143 -15.76 9.56 -1.96
C MET A 143 -14.46 8.88 -1.51
N SER A 144 -13.42 8.94 -2.34
CA SER A 144 -12.09 8.45 -1.98
C SER A 144 -11.51 9.22 -0.79
N LEU A 145 -11.64 10.55 -0.80
CA LEU A 145 -11.20 11.39 0.33
C LEU A 145 -12.01 11.12 1.61
N ALA A 146 -13.29 10.87 1.51
CA ALA A 146 -14.12 10.50 2.68
C ALA A 146 -13.68 9.16 3.28
N LYS A 147 -13.35 8.16 2.45
CA LYS A 147 -12.81 6.88 2.92
C LYS A 147 -11.45 7.07 3.60
N LEU A 148 -10.56 7.86 2.99
CA LEU A 148 -9.26 8.22 3.59
C LEU A 148 -9.44 8.88 4.96
N ALA A 149 -10.35 9.86 5.09
CA ALA A 149 -10.61 10.56 6.34
C ALA A 149 -11.11 9.61 7.45
N GLN A 150 -12.03 8.71 7.13
CA GLN A 150 -12.52 7.69 8.07
C GLN A 150 -11.39 6.76 8.56
N ILE A 151 -10.51 6.35 7.67
CA ILE A 151 -9.37 5.49 8.04
C ILE A 151 -8.37 6.27 8.90
N ALA A 152 -8.04 7.51 8.51
CA ALA A 152 -7.14 8.37 9.27
C ALA A 152 -7.63 8.60 10.70
N GLU A 153 -8.93 8.91 10.87
CA GLU A 153 -9.57 9.05 12.18
C GLU A 153 -9.48 7.75 13.00
N ALA A 154 -9.84 6.61 12.40
CA ALA A 154 -9.79 5.31 13.06
C ALA A 154 -8.39 4.88 13.51
N GLU A 155 -7.34 5.38 12.84
CA GLU A 155 -5.93 5.12 13.12
C GLU A 155 -5.26 6.21 13.97
N GLY A 156 -5.98 7.30 14.27
CA GLY A 156 -5.43 8.46 14.99
C GLY A 156 -4.31 9.15 14.21
N LEU A 157 -4.42 9.19 12.88
CA LEU A 157 -3.47 9.87 11.99
C LEU A 157 -3.98 11.26 11.63
N ASP A 158 -3.10 12.25 11.75
CA ASP A 158 -3.37 13.62 11.31
C ASP A 158 -2.91 13.77 9.85
N ILE A 159 -3.87 13.92 8.94
CA ILE A 159 -3.65 14.09 7.50
C ILE A 159 -4.51 15.27 7.04
N ASN A 160 -3.89 16.25 6.40
CA ASN A 160 -4.61 17.36 5.78
C ASN A 160 -5.23 16.88 4.45
N ILE A 161 -6.55 16.65 4.43
CA ILE A 161 -7.27 16.06 3.29
C ILE A 161 -8.12 17.14 2.63
N GLN A 162 -7.90 17.38 1.33
CA GLN A 162 -8.61 18.43 0.60
C GLN A 162 -9.03 17.97 -0.81
N PRO A 163 -10.25 18.35 -1.26
CA PRO A 163 -10.64 18.19 -2.65
C PRO A 163 -9.80 19.14 -3.53
N TYR A 164 -9.25 18.60 -4.64
CA TYR A 164 -8.40 19.37 -5.53
C TYR A 164 -8.44 18.81 -6.95
N ASN A 165 -8.59 19.71 -7.94
CA ASN A 165 -8.40 19.36 -9.33
C ASN A 165 -6.96 19.65 -9.74
N ILE A 166 -6.19 18.60 -10.07
CA ILE A 166 -4.79 18.72 -10.46
C ILE A 166 -4.57 19.62 -11.68
N GLU A 167 -5.55 19.67 -12.59
CA GLU A 167 -5.50 20.51 -13.81
C GLU A 167 -5.58 22.00 -13.54
N SER A 168 -5.95 22.41 -12.31
CA SER A 168 -5.89 23.83 -11.94
C SER A 168 -4.46 24.37 -11.81
N ALA A 169 -3.47 23.47 -11.65
CA ALA A 169 -2.07 23.81 -11.45
C ALA A 169 -1.86 24.92 -10.38
N ASP A 170 -2.61 24.83 -9.26
CA ASP A 170 -2.58 25.78 -8.16
C ASP A 170 -2.56 25.00 -6.82
N ILE A 171 -1.46 24.31 -6.58
CA ILE A 171 -1.26 23.50 -5.38
C ILE A 171 -1.42 24.38 -4.12
N PRO A 172 -2.33 24.04 -3.20
CA PRO A 172 -2.55 24.83 -2.01
C PRO A 172 -1.40 24.70 -1.00
N GLY A 173 -1.23 25.72 -0.19
CA GLY A 173 -0.23 25.74 0.88
C GLY A 173 1.11 26.34 0.44
N GLY A 174 2.15 25.99 1.17
CA GLY A 174 3.52 26.48 0.93
C GLY A 174 4.38 25.44 0.21
N LEU A 175 5.66 25.41 0.60
CA LEU A 175 6.58 24.42 0.05
C LEU A 175 6.42 23.06 0.77
N TYR A 176 6.62 22.01 0.01
CA TYR A 176 6.67 20.61 0.45
C TYR A 176 8.09 20.05 0.32
N ASP A 177 8.50 19.27 1.28
CA ASP A 177 9.78 18.56 1.24
C ASP A 177 9.73 17.39 0.24
N VAL A 178 8.53 16.83 0.04
CA VAL A 178 8.30 15.76 -0.91
C VAL A 178 6.94 15.94 -1.59
N ILE A 179 6.90 15.83 -2.90
CA ILE A 179 5.65 15.72 -3.67
C ILE A 179 5.63 14.37 -4.38
N ILE A 180 4.61 13.56 -4.12
CA ILE A 180 4.42 12.28 -4.81
C ILE A 180 3.17 12.36 -5.70
N SER A 181 3.26 11.78 -6.91
CA SER A 181 2.14 11.58 -7.83
C SER A 181 2.28 10.22 -8.51
N THR A 182 1.58 9.22 -7.98
CA THR A 182 1.72 7.84 -8.45
C THR A 182 0.49 7.37 -9.19
N VAL A 183 0.64 7.10 -10.50
CA VAL A 183 -0.43 6.57 -11.36
C VAL A 183 -1.61 7.56 -11.50
N VAL A 184 -1.31 8.85 -11.60
CA VAL A 184 -2.29 9.95 -11.66
C VAL A 184 -2.20 10.75 -12.94
N LEU A 185 -1.00 11.19 -13.35
CA LEU A 185 -0.82 12.11 -14.49
C LEU A 185 -1.35 11.57 -15.82
N MET A 186 -1.54 10.28 -15.95
CA MET A 186 -2.16 9.66 -17.13
C MET A 186 -3.64 9.99 -17.31
N PHE A 187 -4.32 10.48 -16.27
CA PHE A 187 -5.74 10.85 -16.29
C PHE A 187 -5.96 12.35 -16.51
N VAL A 188 -4.89 13.13 -16.60
CA VAL A 188 -4.88 14.59 -16.74
C VAL A 188 -4.91 14.98 -18.21
N ASP A 189 -5.55 16.09 -18.55
CA ASP A 189 -5.52 16.67 -19.89
C ASP A 189 -4.06 16.90 -20.30
N PRO A 190 -3.61 16.33 -21.45
CA PRO A 190 -2.22 16.48 -21.90
C PRO A 190 -1.76 17.93 -22.07
N TYR A 191 -2.66 18.86 -22.36
CA TYR A 191 -2.34 20.27 -22.51
C TYR A 191 -2.02 20.98 -21.19
N THR A 192 -2.47 20.44 -20.05
CA THR A 192 -2.20 21.01 -18.72
C THR A 192 -0.96 20.40 -18.04
N ILE A 193 -0.42 19.30 -18.56
CA ILE A 193 0.73 18.61 -17.96
C ILE A 193 1.94 19.54 -17.72
N PRO A 194 2.36 20.42 -18.66
CA PRO A 194 3.48 21.32 -18.41
C PRO A 194 3.23 22.19 -17.17
N ASP A 195 2.04 22.79 -17.06
CA ASP A 195 1.69 23.69 -15.97
C ASP A 195 1.61 22.93 -14.64
N VAL A 196 1.06 21.70 -14.65
CA VAL A 196 1.00 20.82 -13.46
C VAL A 196 2.42 20.50 -12.96
N ILE A 197 3.34 20.12 -13.87
CA ILE A 197 4.72 19.78 -13.49
C ILE A 197 5.45 21.03 -12.99
N GLU A 198 5.32 22.17 -13.65
CA GLU A 198 5.92 23.44 -13.21
C GLU A 198 5.39 23.83 -11.81
N ASN A 199 4.09 23.64 -11.56
CA ASN A 199 3.48 23.90 -10.27
C ASN A 199 4.01 22.95 -9.18
N MET A 200 4.18 21.64 -9.47
CA MET A 200 4.85 20.71 -8.56
C MET A 200 6.28 21.17 -8.25
N GLN A 201 7.06 21.54 -9.25
CA GLN A 201 8.44 21.99 -9.08
C GLN A 201 8.54 23.29 -8.26
N SER A 202 7.64 24.25 -8.48
CA SER A 202 7.62 25.53 -7.76
C SER A 202 7.26 25.33 -6.28
N HIS A 203 6.39 24.35 -5.97
CA HIS A 203 5.99 24.00 -4.59
C HIS A 203 6.93 22.98 -3.90
N THR A 204 8.00 22.56 -4.58
CA THR A 204 9.01 21.70 -3.93
C THR A 204 10.08 22.58 -3.26
N ALA A 205 10.34 22.31 -1.98
CA ALA A 205 11.37 22.99 -1.21
C ALA A 205 12.79 22.78 -1.80
N PRO A 206 13.75 23.69 -1.60
CA PRO A 206 15.14 23.43 -1.96
C PRO A 206 15.65 22.15 -1.28
N GLY A 207 16.23 21.23 -2.07
CA GLY A 207 16.64 19.91 -1.61
C GLY A 207 15.50 18.90 -1.45
N GLY A 208 14.26 19.29 -1.74
CA GLY A 208 13.08 18.42 -1.71
C GLY A 208 12.99 17.50 -2.91
N PHE A 209 12.04 16.57 -2.87
CA PHE A 209 11.90 15.50 -3.87
C PHE A 209 10.55 15.52 -4.57
N ASN A 210 10.57 15.13 -5.85
CA ASN A 210 9.37 14.73 -6.59
C ASN A 210 9.49 13.25 -6.98
N LEU A 211 8.48 12.45 -6.61
CA LEU A 211 8.33 11.06 -7.03
C LEU A 211 7.11 10.96 -7.96
N ILE A 212 7.35 10.59 -9.21
CA ILE A 212 6.30 10.46 -10.22
C ILE A 212 6.34 9.06 -10.83
N VAL A 213 5.15 8.45 -10.93
CA VAL A 213 4.94 7.21 -11.70
C VAL A 213 3.76 7.44 -12.63
N ALA A 214 3.97 7.29 -13.93
CA ALA A 214 2.93 7.53 -14.93
C ALA A 214 3.01 6.55 -16.11
N ALA A 215 1.89 6.38 -16.81
CA ALA A 215 1.79 5.56 -18.00
C ALA A 215 2.60 6.13 -19.16
N MET A 216 3.20 5.24 -19.93
CA MET A 216 3.92 5.55 -21.16
C MET A 216 3.28 4.91 -22.38
N SER A 217 3.54 5.50 -23.55
CA SER A 217 3.34 4.88 -24.84
C SER A 217 4.55 5.15 -25.71
N THR A 218 5.21 4.09 -26.17
CA THR A 218 6.40 4.15 -27.02
C THR A 218 6.16 3.35 -28.30
N GLU A 219 6.96 3.56 -29.33
CA GLU A 219 6.80 2.86 -30.61
C GLU A 219 6.92 1.34 -30.46
N ASP A 220 7.87 0.89 -29.62
CA ASP A 220 8.10 -0.54 -29.32
C ASP A 220 7.11 -1.14 -28.31
N ALA A 221 6.39 -0.28 -27.55
CA ALA A 221 5.40 -0.68 -26.55
C ALA A 221 4.24 0.32 -26.48
N PRO A 222 3.34 0.33 -27.47
CA PRO A 222 2.14 1.18 -27.43
C PRO A 222 1.28 0.88 -26.21
N CYS A 223 0.73 1.91 -25.57
CA CYS A 223 -0.11 1.74 -24.40
C CYS A 223 -1.42 1.00 -24.76
N PRO A 224 -1.74 -0.13 -24.12
CA PRO A 224 -2.95 -0.89 -24.42
C PRO A 224 -4.23 -0.27 -23.84
N VAL A 225 -4.08 0.79 -23.03
CA VAL A 225 -5.20 1.52 -22.40
C VAL A 225 -5.25 2.93 -22.94
N ASN A 226 -6.44 3.37 -23.33
CA ASN A 226 -6.65 4.73 -23.84
C ASN A 226 -6.70 5.72 -22.67
N PHE A 227 -5.53 6.13 -22.18
CA PHE A 227 -5.42 7.25 -21.23
C PHE A 227 -5.40 8.60 -21.97
N PRO A 228 -5.96 9.67 -21.36
CA PRO A 228 -5.81 11.03 -21.89
C PRO A 228 -4.36 11.41 -22.16
N LYS A 229 -3.46 11.06 -21.23
CA LYS A 229 -2.01 11.31 -21.34
C LYS A 229 -1.22 10.02 -21.19
N THR A 230 -0.26 9.81 -22.07
CA THR A 230 0.85 8.86 -21.91
C THR A 230 2.15 9.59 -22.21
N PHE A 231 3.19 9.33 -21.43
CA PHE A 231 4.50 9.95 -21.62
C PHE A 231 5.27 9.23 -22.74
N ALA A 232 5.97 10.00 -23.55
CA ALA A 232 6.97 9.48 -24.48
C ALA A 232 8.28 9.18 -23.76
N SER A 233 9.17 8.42 -24.40
CA SER A 233 10.51 8.14 -23.84
C SER A 233 11.29 9.44 -23.64
N GLY A 234 11.85 9.62 -22.44
CA GLY A 234 12.61 10.80 -22.03
C GLY A 234 11.77 12.03 -21.67
N GLU A 235 10.49 12.10 -22.05
CA GLU A 235 9.66 13.29 -21.88
C GLU A 235 9.62 13.78 -20.42
N LEU A 236 9.39 12.90 -19.46
CA LEU A 236 9.34 13.30 -18.04
C LEU A 236 10.71 13.79 -17.55
N LYS A 237 11.80 13.18 -18.01
CA LYS A 237 13.16 13.62 -17.68
C LYS A 237 13.45 15.03 -18.19
N ASP A 238 12.94 15.40 -19.35
CA ASP A 238 13.16 16.73 -19.95
C ASP A 238 12.52 17.83 -19.11
N TYR A 239 11.33 17.59 -18.51
CA TYR A 239 10.71 18.52 -17.57
C TYR A 239 11.56 18.79 -16.34
N TYR A 240 12.38 17.82 -15.90
CA TYR A 240 13.23 17.91 -14.71
C TYR A 240 14.70 18.17 -15.05
N ALA A 241 14.97 18.81 -16.20
CA ALA A 241 16.31 19.26 -16.54
C ALA A 241 16.87 20.18 -15.43
N GLY A 242 18.07 19.88 -14.93
CA GLY A 242 18.71 20.61 -13.83
C GLY A 242 18.43 20.06 -12.43
N TRP A 243 17.51 19.10 -12.28
CA TRP A 243 17.31 18.37 -11.03
C TRP A 243 18.23 17.14 -10.93
N THR A 244 18.54 16.70 -9.73
CA THR A 244 19.30 15.46 -9.52
C THR A 244 18.35 14.26 -9.59
N LEU A 245 18.55 13.38 -10.57
CA LEU A 245 17.75 12.16 -10.70
C LEU A 245 18.35 11.05 -9.84
N HIS A 246 17.67 10.67 -8.78
CA HIS A 246 18.04 9.52 -7.93
C HIS A 246 17.56 8.19 -8.53
N LYS A 247 16.42 8.23 -9.24
CA LYS A 247 15.87 7.10 -9.99
C LYS A 247 15.20 7.61 -11.25
N TYR A 248 15.45 6.94 -12.37
CA TYR A 248 14.71 7.11 -13.60
C TYR A 248 14.71 5.80 -14.37
N ASN A 249 13.54 5.26 -14.63
CA ASN A 249 13.39 4.12 -15.52
C ASN A 249 12.08 4.20 -16.32
N GLU A 250 12.02 3.42 -17.39
CA GLU A 250 10.90 3.31 -18.30
C GLU A 250 10.55 1.82 -18.47
N ASP A 251 10.23 1.16 -17.36
CA ASP A 251 10.10 -0.29 -17.29
C ASP A 251 8.66 -0.76 -17.50
N PHE A 252 8.51 -2.04 -17.83
CA PHE A 252 7.23 -2.70 -17.84
C PHE A 252 6.72 -2.92 -16.42
N GLY A 253 5.48 -2.52 -16.19
CA GLY A 253 4.73 -2.79 -14.97
C GLY A 253 3.35 -3.39 -15.29
N GLN A 254 2.54 -3.53 -14.26
CA GLN A 254 1.19 -4.09 -14.38
C GLN A 254 0.18 -3.19 -13.66
N LEU A 255 -0.94 -2.94 -14.33
CA LEU A 255 -2.10 -2.33 -13.68
C LEU A 255 -2.77 -3.33 -12.72
N HIS A 256 -3.51 -2.79 -11.74
CA HIS A 256 -4.43 -3.63 -10.94
C HIS A 256 -5.63 -4.12 -11.76
N LYS A 257 -5.99 -3.40 -12.83
CA LYS A 257 -7.03 -3.80 -13.78
C LYS A 257 -6.58 -5.01 -14.59
N THR A 258 -7.51 -5.92 -14.83
CA THR A 258 -7.31 -7.12 -15.65
C THR A 258 -7.89 -6.95 -17.06
N ASP A 259 -7.35 -7.71 -18.00
CA ASP A 259 -7.90 -7.91 -19.34
C ASP A 259 -9.11 -8.85 -19.31
N GLU A 260 -9.68 -9.16 -20.48
CA GLU A 260 -10.82 -10.06 -20.65
C GLU A 260 -10.53 -11.52 -20.21
N ASN A 261 -9.26 -11.90 -20.14
CA ASN A 261 -8.79 -13.22 -19.71
C ASN A 261 -8.45 -13.29 -18.22
N GLY A 262 -8.64 -12.18 -17.47
CA GLY A 262 -8.32 -12.10 -16.06
C GLY A 262 -6.82 -11.84 -15.76
N ASN A 263 -5.99 -11.60 -16.78
CA ASN A 263 -4.58 -11.26 -16.58
C ASN A 263 -4.42 -9.77 -16.32
N ARG A 264 -3.49 -9.40 -15.44
CA ARG A 264 -3.18 -7.99 -15.22
C ARG A 264 -2.62 -7.35 -16.50
N ILE A 265 -3.13 -6.17 -16.85
CA ILE A 265 -2.69 -5.44 -18.04
C ILE A 265 -1.24 -5.01 -17.84
N LYS A 266 -0.36 -5.52 -18.69
CA LYS A 266 1.07 -5.16 -18.73
C LYS A 266 1.28 -4.00 -19.68
N MET A 267 2.00 -2.96 -19.22
CA MET A 267 2.32 -1.77 -19.99
C MET A 267 3.58 -1.11 -19.47
N ARG A 268 4.13 -0.14 -20.21
CA ARG A 268 5.31 0.61 -19.80
C ARG A 268 4.92 1.78 -18.89
N PHE A 269 5.73 2.02 -17.87
CA PHE A 269 5.61 3.16 -16.96
C PHE A 269 6.93 3.92 -16.90
N VAL A 270 6.85 5.23 -16.82
CA VAL A 270 7.97 6.04 -16.37
C VAL A 270 7.91 6.15 -14.84
N THR A 271 9.04 5.90 -14.20
CA THR A 271 9.26 6.14 -12.77
C THR A 271 10.41 7.11 -12.61
N MET A 272 10.18 8.18 -11.88
CA MET A 272 11.19 9.20 -11.62
C MET A 272 11.18 9.61 -10.16
N LEU A 273 12.36 9.63 -9.54
CA LEU A 273 12.64 10.29 -8.27
C LEU A 273 13.69 11.36 -8.50
N ALA A 274 13.26 12.61 -8.45
CA ALA A 274 14.09 13.79 -8.71
C ALA A 274 14.20 14.66 -7.47
N GLN A 275 15.40 15.21 -7.22
CA GLN A 275 15.69 16.15 -6.13
C GLN A 275 16.01 17.53 -6.70
N LYS A 276 15.39 18.58 -6.13
CA LYS A 276 15.54 19.99 -6.49
C LYS A 276 16.88 20.56 -6.05
#